data_e685ff5e1d116e1da7179d287575ffa0
#
_entry.id   e685ff5e1d116e1da7179d287575ffa0
#
_cell.length_a   1.000
_cell.length_b   1.000
_cell.length_c   1.000
_cell.angle_alpha   90.00
_cell.angle_beta   90.00
_cell.angle_gamma   90.00
#
_symmetry.space_group_name_H-M   'P 1'
#
loop_
_entity.id
_entity.type
_entity.pdbx_description
1 polymer ?
#
loop_
_entity_poly.entity_id
_entity_poly.type
_entity_poly.pdbx_seq_one_letter_code
_entity_poly.pdbx_strand_id
1 'polypeptide(L)' 'MNSKFQAGDKAFIIESSIFVKEVYVIKSSGGFCLVRYPQGRGGYRVRESRLYRTEAEAQLVIDYNKNNK' A
#
# COMPACT_ATOMS: atom_id res chain seq x y z
N MET A 1 9.88 16.48 6.80
CA MET A 1 10.05 15.41 5.83
C MET A 1 8.77 15.12 5.10
N ASN A 2 8.88 14.97 3.80
CA ASN A 2 7.70 14.75 2.99
C ASN A 2 7.34 13.28 2.99
N SER A 3 6.07 13.02 3.22
CA SER A 3 5.55 11.69 3.12
C SER A 3 5.46 11.27 1.65
N LYS A 4 5.69 10.01 1.37
CA LYS A 4 5.56 9.47 0.04
C LYS A 4 4.13 9.53 -0.46
N PHE A 5 3.16 9.44 0.44
CA PHE A 5 1.74 9.45 0.14
C PHE A 5 1.04 10.52 0.93
N GLN A 6 -0.06 11.02 0.39
CA GLN A 6 -0.87 12.05 1.01
C GLN A 6 -2.32 11.60 1.06
N ALA A 7 -3.09 12.24 1.93
CA ALA A 7 -4.52 11.97 2.02
C ALA A 7 -5.17 12.11 0.63
N GLY A 8 -5.97 11.14 0.26
CA GLY A 8 -6.64 11.10 -1.02
C GLY A 8 -5.92 10.31 -2.09
N ASP A 9 -4.67 9.94 -1.85
CA ASP A 9 -3.91 9.19 -2.83
C ASP A 9 -4.41 7.75 -2.91
N LYS A 10 -4.37 7.21 -4.12
CA LYS A 10 -4.57 5.79 -4.34
C LYS A 10 -3.23 5.09 -4.17
N ALA A 11 -3.24 3.95 -3.51
CA ALA A 11 -2.04 3.16 -3.33
C ALA A 11 -2.39 1.70 -3.46
N PHE A 12 -1.37 0.87 -3.49
CA PHE A 12 -1.56 -0.58 -3.60
C PHE A 12 -0.77 -1.26 -2.51
N ILE A 13 -1.32 -2.34 -2.00
CA ILE A 13 -0.70 -3.09 -0.93
C ILE A 13 -0.76 -4.57 -1.29
N ILE A 14 0.25 -5.32 -0.86
CA ILE A 14 0.33 -6.75 -1.11
C ILE A 14 -0.23 -7.48 0.10
N GLU A 15 -1.20 -8.36 -0.13
CA GLU A 15 -1.77 -9.19 0.92
C GLU A 15 -1.45 -10.65 0.63
N SER A 16 -1.18 -11.40 1.68
CA SER A 16 -0.88 -12.83 1.58
C SER A 16 0.26 -13.13 0.62
N SER A 17 1.13 -12.15 0.44
CA SER A 17 2.34 -12.24 -0.40
C SER A 17 2.08 -12.40 -1.89
N ILE A 18 0.83 -12.50 -2.32
CA ILE A 18 0.54 -12.75 -3.74
C ILE A 18 -0.60 -11.88 -4.30
N PHE A 19 -1.36 -11.21 -3.44
CA PHE A 19 -2.49 -10.41 -3.91
C PHE A 19 -2.19 -8.93 -3.81
N VAL A 20 -2.45 -8.20 -4.89
CA VAL A 20 -2.33 -6.75 -4.90
C VAL A 20 -3.73 -6.18 -4.68
N LYS A 21 -3.85 -5.35 -3.65
CA LYS A 21 -5.12 -4.71 -3.32
C LYS A 21 -5.00 -3.20 -3.41
N GLU A 22 -6.01 -2.58 -3.97
CA GLU A 22 -6.06 -1.13 -4.04
C GLU A 22 -6.60 -0.57 -2.73
N VAL A 23 -5.96 0.50 -2.26
CA VAL A 23 -6.40 1.19 -1.04
C VAL A 23 -6.31 2.68 -1.27
N TYR A 24 -7.01 3.44 -0.45
CA TYR A 24 -6.92 4.89 -0.46
C TYR A 24 -6.30 5.38 0.84
N VAL A 25 -5.41 6.34 0.72
CA VAL A 25 -4.74 6.92 1.88
C VAL A 25 -5.68 7.94 2.50
N ILE A 26 -5.97 7.75 3.79
CA ILE A 26 -6.78 8.69 4.55
C ILE A 26 -5.89 9.75 5.20
N LYS A 27 -4.76 9.29 5.73
CA LYS A 27 -3.86 10.17 6.47
C LYS A 27 -2.46 9.57 6.43
N SER A 28 -1.46 10.43 6.42
CA SER A 28 -0.08 9.98 6.44
C SER A 28 0.65 10.74 7.54
N SER A 29 1.36 10.02 8.38
CA SER A 29 2.05 10.62 9.52
C SER A 29 3.12 9.69 10.06
N GLY A 30 4.32 10.22 10.26
CA GLY A 30 5.37 9.52 10.96
C GLY A 30 5.80 8.19 10.37
N GLY A 31 5.76 8.08 9.05
CA GLY A 31 6.17 6.84 8.39
C GLY A 31 5.06 5.80 8.30
N PHE A 32 3.87 6.14 8.76
CA PHE A 32 2.69 5.28 8.67
C PHE A 32 1.60 5.97 7.90
N CYS A 33 0.76 5.17 7.26
CA CYS A 33 -0.41 5.69 6.57
C CYS A 33 -1.64 4.99 7.10
N LEU A 34 -2.70 5.76 7.29
CA LEU A 34 -4.02 5.19 7.55
C LEU A 34 -4.68 5.03 6.20
N VAL A 35 -5.09 3.82 5.89
CA VAL A 35 -5.65 3.51 4.58
C VAL A 35 -6.97 2.77 4.73
N ARG A 36 -7.75 2.75 3.66
CA ARG A 36 -8.99 2.00 3.63
C ARG A 36 -9.17 1.37 2.26
N TYR A 37 -9.90 0.28 2.22
CA TYR A 37 -10.29 -0.33 0.96
C TYR A 37 -11.40 0.49 0.31
N PRO A 38 -11.50 0.48 -1.02
CA PRO A 38 -12.54 1.26 -1.70
C PRO A 38 -13.96 0.92 -1.24
N GLN A 39 -14.18 -0.34 -0.90
CA GLN A 39 -15.49 -0.80 -0.49
C GLN A 39 -15.58 -1.06 1.00
N GLY A 40 -14.51 -0.81 1.72
CA GLY A 40 -14.46 -1.06 3.14
C GLY A 40 -14.95 0.12 3.94
N ARG A 41 -15.35 -0.16 5.16
CA ARG A 41 -15.80 0.90 6.06
C ARG A 41 -14.75 1.38 7.00
N GLY A 42 -13.85 0.52 7.39
CA GLY A 42 -12.83 0.87 8.35
C GLY A 42 -11.53 1.21 7.69
N GLY A 43 -10.67 1.87 8.45
CA GLY A 43 -9.32 2.10 8.04
C GLY A 43 -8.37 1.31 8.90
N TYR A 44 -7.16 1.13 8.44
CA TYR A 44 -6.14 0.51 9.23
C TYR A 44 -4.80 1.16 8.92
N ARG A 45 -3.88 1.04 9.85
CA ARG A 45 -2.59 1.68 9.73
C ARG A 45 -1.57 0.70 9.17
N VAL A 46 -0.80 1.17 8.19
CA VAL A 46 0.27 0.37 7.61
C VAL A 46 1.51 1.23 7.52
N ARG A 47 2.66 0.59 7.45
CA ARG A 47 3.89 1.32 7.20
C ARG A 47 3.88 1.84 5.78
N GLU A 48 4.37 3.05 5.60
CA GLU A 48 4.43 3.67 4.27
C GLU A 48 5.23 2.79 3.31
N SER A 49 6.23 2.10 3.80
CA SER A 49 7.07 1.25 2.97
C SER A 49 6.34 0.05 2.39
N ARG A 50 5.15 -0.24 2.91
CA ARG A 50 4.33 -1.34 2.38
C ARG A 50 3.40 -0.90 1.27
N LEU A 51 3.35 0.39 0.98
CA LEU A 51 2.46 0.92 -0.05
C LEU A 51 3.24 1.15 -1.33
N TYR A 52 2.58 0.89 -2.44
CA TYR A 52 3.14 1.07 -3.78
C TYR A 52 2.27 2.01 -4.56
N ARG A 53 2.87 2.78 -5.45
CA ARG A 53 2.14 3.78 -6.21
C ARG A 53 1.31 3.19 -7.34
N THR A 54 1.76 2.07 -7.87
CA THR A 54 1.07 1.43 -8.98
C THR A 54 0.97 -0.06 -8.72
N GLU A 55 -0.02 -0.66 -9.35
CA GLU A 55 -0.19 -2.10 -9.30
C GLU A 55 1.04 -2.81 -9.86
N ALA A 56 1.62 -2.25 -10.91
CA ALA A 56 2.80 -2.84 -11.53
C ALA A 56 3.98 -2.90 -10.55
N GLU A 57 4.17 -1.83 -9.76
CA GLU A 57 5.23 -1.83 -8.75
C GLU A 57 5.03 -2.95 -7.75
N ALA A 58 3.80 -3.11 -7.26
CA ALA A 58 3.50 -4.16 -6.29
C ALA A 58 3.72 -5.52 -6.90
N GLN A 59 3.32 -5.70 -8.15
CA GLN A 59 3.48 -6.98 -8.83
C GLN A 59 4.95 -7.33 -9.00
N LEU A 60 5.79 -6.35 -9.29
CA LEU A 60 7.24 -6.58 -9.40
C LEU A 60 7.82 -7.12 -8.10
N VAL A 61 7.35 -6.62 -6.97
CA VAL A 61 7.82 -7.09 -5.68
C VAL A 61 7.39 -8.54 -5.45
N ILE A 62 6.15 -8.85 -5.81
CA ILE A 62 5.66 -10.24 -5.69
C ILE A 62 6.50 -11.17 -6.55
N ASP A 63 6.76 -10.77 -7.79
CA ASP A 63 7.51 -11.60 -8.73
C ASP A 63 8.94 -11.79 -8.23
N TYR A 64 9.55 -10.72 -7.72
CA TYR A 64 10.89 -10.79 -7.19
C TYR A 64 10.97 -11.80 -6.04
N ASN A 65 10.04 -11.67 -5.10
CA ASN A 65 10.05 -12.55 -3.94
C ASN A 65 9.77 -14.00 -4.31
N LYS A 66 8.91 -14.20 -5.31
CA LYS A 66 8.57 -15.55 -5.78
C LYS A 66 9.76 -16.23 -6.41
N ASN A 67 10.56 -15.49 -7.16
CA ASN A 67 11.71 -16.05 -7.89
C ASN A 67 12.97 -16.12 -7.05
N ASN A 68 12.96 -15.51 -5.88
CA ASN A 68 14.16 -15.33 -5.07
C ASN A 68 14.09 -16.07 -3.75
N LYS A 69 13.53 -17.21 -3.75
CA LYS A 69 13.43 -18.03 -2.55
C LYS A 69 14.72 -18.74 -2.24
#